data_9bc5b33c8c533e0e3dd5c00947da0ff0
#
_entry.id   9bc5b33c8c533e0e3dd5c00947da0ff0
#
_cell.length_a   1.000
_cell.length_b   1.000
_cell.length_c   1.000
_cell.angle_alpha   90.00
_cell.angle_beta   90.00
_cell.angle_gamma   90.00
#
_symmetry.space_group_name_H-M   'P 1'
#
loop_
_entity.id
_entity.type
_entity.pdbx_description
1 polymer ?
#
loop_
_entity_poly.entity_id
_entity_poly.type
_entity_poly.pdbx_seq_one_letter_code
_entity_poly.pdbx_strand_id
1 'polypeptide(L)'
;ANGESQLNKSIVSYDAGSQSGGSTSGLLTFTAYSTDGKNDLVAAMGNESNYTWDGTASGEAPKVSMTFRHMLSKLTFTFKTKMANTYTVAVNNLRIESATTKSTGTYHKANEGTITWSTDQLSNTTGTYTFDNITDVTADAANEQGYFSQTCAPLFVIPQTCGTLSVQFTAVVKNAAQETIGQQDFSATLSYNPSNSETSLQKNTWTAGYYYNY
;
A
#
# COMPACT_ATOMS: atom_id res chain seq x y z
N ALA A 1 -25.40 1.05 -1.30
CA ALA A 1 -24.36 1.07 -0.27
C ALA A 1 -23.67 2.42 -0.37
N ASN A 2 -23.90 3.28 0.58
CA ASN A 2 -23.32 4.60 0.65
C ASN A 2 -21.84 4.43 0.99
N GLY A 3 -21.00 4.52 -0.03
CA GLY A 3 -19.57 4.71 0.17
C GLY A 3 -19.34 6.11 0.70
N GLU A 4 -19.72 6.35 1.93
CA GLU A 4 -19.30 7.55 2.61
C GLU A 4 -17.77 7.48 2.75
N SER A 5 -17.14 8.42 2.09
CA SER A 5 -15.72 8.68 2.18
C SER A 5 -15.29 8.63 3.65
N GLN A 6 -14.48 7.66 4.00
CA GLN A 6 -13.82 7.56 5.32
C GLN A 6 -12.87 8.74 5.57
N LEU A 7 -12.72 9.63 4.60
CA LEU A 7 -11.97 10.86 4.71
C LEU A 7 -12.84 11.93 5.34
N ASN A 8 -12.66 12.15 6.64
CA ASN A 8 -13.18 13.33 7.30
C ASN A 8 -12.68 14.58 6.58
N LYS A 9 -13.59 15.51 6.20
CA LYS A 9 -13.24 16.77 5.50
C LYS A 9 -12.14 17.59 6.18
N SER A 10 -11.91 17.41 7.49
CA SER A 10 -10.81 18.04 8.23
C SER A 10 -9.44 17.42 7.96
N ILE A 11 -9.36 16.25 7.31
CA ILE A 11 -8.14 15.53 7.02
C ILE A 11 -7.58 15.92 5.65
N VAL A 12 -8.43 16.38 4.72
CA VAL A 12 -8.01 16.75 3.36
C VAL A 12 -8.14 18.26 3.19
N SER A 13 -7.03 18.90 2.84
CA SER A 13 -6.99 20.30 2.43
C SER A 13 -6.43 20.45 1.02
N TYR A 14 -6.90 21.45 0.31
CA TYR A 14 -6.44 21.82 -1.01
C TYR A 14 -5.94 23.26 -1.02
N ASP A 15 -4.71 23.48 -1.46
CA ASP A 15 -4.14 24.79 -1.73
C ASP A 15 -3.96 24.95 -3.24
N ALA A 16 -4.69 25.91 -3.82
CA ALA A 16 -4.61 26.22 -5.24
C ALA A 16 -3.29 26.89 -5.64
N GLY A 17 -2.51 27.37 -4.67
CA GLY A 17 -1.33 28.20 -4.91
C GLY A 17 -1.68 29.60 -5.37
N SER A 18 -0.70 30.51 -5.40
CA SER A 18 -0.89 31.87 -5.93
C SER A 18 -0.89 31.85 -7.48
N GLN A 19 -1.92 32.45 -8.07
CA GLN A 19 -2.10 32.53 -9.52
C GLN A 19 -1.15 33.51 -10.22
N SER A 20 -0.22 34.15 -9.52
CA SER A 20 0.70 35.13 -10.11
C SER A 20 1.93 34.41 -10.68
N GLY A 21 1.96 34.24 -12.02
CA GLY A 21 3.16 33.79 -12.70
C GLY A 21 3.16 32.43 -13.37
N GLY A 22 2.01 31.86 -13.68
CA GLY A 22 1.92 30.72 -14.64
C GLY A 22 2.26 29.34 -14.10
N SER A 23 2.56 29.18 -12.83
CA SER A 23 2.73 27.87 -12.20
C SER A 23 1.66 27.67 -11.12
N THR A 24 0.59 27.00 -11.48
CA THR A 24 -0.44 26.59 -10.51
C THR A 24 0.07 25.38 -9.72
N SER A 25 0.61 25.64 -8.58
CA SER A 25 1.04 24.61 -7.65
C SER A 25 -0.14 24.11 -6.83
N GLY A 26 -1.06 23.35 -7.44
CA GLY A 26 -2.13 22.70 -6.69
C GLY A 26 -1.54 21.66 -5.74
N LEU A 27 -1.86 21.76 -4.45
CA LEU A 27 -1.39 20.86 -3.41
C LEU A 27 -2.58 20.27 -2.67
N LEU A 28 -2.71 18.92 -2.71
CA LEU A 28 -3.58 18.19 -1.82
C LEU A 28 -2.77 17.72 -0.61
N THR A 29 -3.28 17.97 0.59
CA THR A 29 -2.68 17.50 1.83
C THR A 29 -3.66 16.61 2.58
N PHE A 30 -3.22 15.44 2.94
CA PHE A 30 -3.92 14.43 3.74
C PHE A 30 -3.31 14.46 5.15
N THR A 31 -3.83 15.34 6.01
CA THR A 31 -3.29 15.55 7.37
C THR A 31 -3.65 14.38 8.28
N ALA A 32 -2.64 13.79 8.91
CA ALA A 32 -2.80 12.71 9.88
C ALA A 32 -3.64 11.54 9.36
N TYR A 33 -3.48 11.21 8.07
CA TYR A 33 -4.13 10.05 7.47
C TYR A 33 -3.70 8.76 8.17
N SER A 34 -4.67 7.93 8.52
CA SER A 34 -4.46 6.65 9.18
C SER A 34 -5.03 5.52 8.34
N THR A 35 -4.33 4.41 8.26
CA THR A 35 -4.76 3.22 7.51
C THR A 35 -4.45 1.93 8.27
N ASP A 36 -5.41 0.99 8.20
CA ASP A 36 -5.24 -0.41 8.61
C ASP A 36 -4.74 -1.31 7.45
N GLY A 37 -4.56 -0.73 6.27
CA GLY A 37 -4.12 -1.41 5.06
C GLY A 37 -5.23 -2.01 4.20
N LYS A 38 -6.49 -1.95 4.61
CA LYS A 38 -7.60 -2.60 3.87
C LYS A 38 -8.08 -1.79 2.66
N ASN A 39 -7.90 -0.48 2.68
CA ASN A 39 -8.38 0.43 1.63
C ASN A 39 -7.22 1.19 0.99
N ASP A 40 -7.28 1.33 -0.33
CA ASP A 40 -6.34 2.15 -1.07
C ASP A 40 -6.76 3.63 -1.02
N LEU A 41 -5.78 4.50 -0.97
CA LEU A 41 -5.96 5.94 -1.09
C LEU A 41 -5.48 6.38 -2.48
N VAL A 42 -6.39 6.95 -3.26
CA VAL A 42 -6.07 7.51 -4.58
C VAL A 42 -6.33 9.00 -4.60
N ALA A 43 -5.50 9.75 -5.32
CA ALA A 43 -5.66 11.18 -5.54
C ALA A 43 -5.55 11.51 -7.02
N ALA A 44 -6.30 12.53 -7.44
CA ALA A 44 -6.20 13.09 -8.78
C ALA A 44 -6.43 14.59 -8.73
N MET A 45 -5.79 15.31 -9.63
CA MET A 45 -6.08 16.71 -9.94
C MET A 45 -6.22 16.88 -11.45
N GLY A 46 -7.19 17.69 -11.88
CA GLY A 46 -7.38 18.01 -13.30
C GLY A 46 -6.20 18.78 -13.86
N ASN A 47 -5.87 18.54 -15.12
CA ASN A 47 -4.75 19.20 -15.82
C ASN A 47 -5.07 20.63 -16.23
N GLU A 48 -6.35 21.01 -16.25
CA GLU A 48 -6.80 22.30 -16.77
C GLU A 48 -6.87 23.36 -15.67
N SER A 49 -6.36 24.55 -15.95
CA SER A 49 -6.27 25.63 -14.98
C SER A 49 -7.51 26.53 -14.91
N ASN A 50 -8.41 26.50 -15.89
CA ASN A 50 -9.59 27.37 -15.93
C ASN A 50 -10.74 26.69 -16.69
N TYR A 51 -11.56 25.92 -16.01
CA TYR A 51 -12.90 25.59 -16.51
C TYR A 51 -13.91 26.57 -15.91
N THR A 52 -14.31 27.58 -16.67
CA THR A 52 -15.53 28.32 -16.43
C THR A 52 -16.60 27.81 -17.39
N TRP A 53 -17.57 27.12 -16.87
CA TRP A 53 -18.79 26.85 -17.62
C TRP A 53 -19.85 27.90 -17.22
N ASP A 54 -20.23 28.75 -18.15
CA ASP A 54 -21.20 29.82 -17.95
C ASP A 54 -22.66 29.33 -18.07
N GLY A 55 -22.87 28.04 -18.36
CA GLY A 55 -24.20 27.45 -18.48
C GLY A 55 -24.96 27.84 -19.74
N THR A 56 -24.36 28.64 -20.65
CA THR A 56 -25.05 29.18 -21.84
C THR A 56 -24.61 28.52 -23.15
N ALA A 57 -23.58 27.69 -23.15
CA ALA A 57 -23.10 27.03 -24.34
C ALA A 57 -24.04 25.94 -24.77
N SER A 58 -24.55 25.99 -25.99
CA SER A 58 -25.33 24.94 -26.66
C SER A 58 -24.48 23.74 -27.11
N GLY A 59 -23.43 23.41 -26.38
CA GLY A 59 -22.48 22.34 -26.64
C GLY A 59 -22.30 21.38 -25.45
N GLU A 60 -21.60 20.28 -25.69
CA GLU A 60 -21.21 19.35 -24.61
C GLU A 60 -20.40 20.09 -23.53
N ALA A 61 -20.69 19.81 -22.26
CA ALA A 61 -19.88 20.32 -21.16
C ALA A 61 -18.41 19.93 -21.36
N PRO A 62 -17.46 20.84 -21.07
CA PRO A 62 -16.04 20.54 -21.25
C PRO A 62 -15.63 19.34 -20.41
N LYS A 63 -14.90 18.40 -21.03
CA LYS A 63 -14.41 17.18 -20.38
C LYS A 63 -13.14 17.51 -19.58
N VAL A 64 -13.15 17.22 -18.27
CA VAL A 64 -11.95 17.32 -17.44
C VAL A 64 -11.24 15.98 -17.42
N SER A 65 -10.00 15.95 -17.92
CA SER A 65 -9.16 14.77 -17.83
C SER A 65 -8.50 14.70 -16.44
N MET A 66 -8.66 13.58 -15.75
CA MET A 66 -8.07 13.35 -14.42
C MET A 66 -7.25 12.07 -14.44
N THR A 67 -6.01 12.14 -14.00
CA THR A 67 -5.16 10.95 -13.79
C THR A 67 -5.10 10.64 -12.31
N PHE A 68 -5.64 9.49 -11.93
CA PHE A 68 -5.58 9.00 -10.55
C PHE A 68 -4.24 8.36 -10.27
N ARG A 69 -3.70 8.66 -9.09
CA ARG A 69 -2.45 8.12 -8.57
C ARG A 69 -2.70 7.43 -7.24
N HIS A 70 -2.12 6.25 -7.05
CA HIS A 70 -2.11 5.57 -5.76
C HIS A 70 -1.18 6.30 -4.80
N MET A 71 -1.71 6.73 -3.67
CA MET A 71 -0.96 7.42 -2.62
C MET A 71 -0.22 6.46 -1.70
N LEU A 72 -0.63 5.18 -1.69
CA LEU A 72 -0.10 4.13 -0.83
C LEU A 72 0.77 3.15 -1.62
N SER A 73 1.54 2.35 -0.91
CA SER A 73 2.25 1.18 -1.44
C SER A 73 1.43 -0.07 -1.20
N LYS A 74 1.42 -1.02 -2.14
CA LYS A 74 0.73 -2.30 -2.02
C LYS A 74 1.72 -3.39 -1.61
N LEU A 75 1.43 -4.11 -0.52
CA LEU A 75 2.28 -5.19 0.00
C LEU A 75 1.58 -6.54 -0.02
N THR A 76 2.32 -7.59 -0.36
CA THR A 76 1.94 -8.99 -0.16
C THR A 76 3.13 -9.80 0.33
N PHE A 77 2.84 -11.02 0.82
CA PHE A 77 3.84 -12.05 1.12
C PHE A 77 3.47 -13.34 0.39
N THR A 78 4.46 -13.98 -0.24
CA THR A 78 4.31 -15.28 -0.86
C THR A 78 5.10 -16.31 -0.07
N PHE A 79 4.39 -17.26 0.52
CA PHE A 79 4.98 -18.37 1.24
C PHE A 79 5.16 -19.57 0.32
N LYS A 80 6.28 -20.28 0.47
CA LYS A 80 6.62 -21.47 -0.32
C LYS A 80 7.02 -22.61 0.59
N THR A 81 6.57 -23.82 0.28
CA THR A 81 6.95 -25.03 0.98
C THR A 81 7.20 -26.18 0.02
N LYS A 82 8.07 -27.13 0.41
CA LYS A 82 8.30 -28.41 -0.29
C LYS A 82 7.60 -29.60 0.41
N MET A 83 6.79 -29.31 1.42
CA MET A 83 6.05 -30.39 2.09
C MET A 83 5.05 -31.01 1.12
N ALA A 84 4.88 -32.33 1.20
CA ALA A 84 3.90 -33.05 0.41
C ALA A 84 2.46 -32.61 0.79
N ASN A 85 1.54 -32.70 -0.16
CA ASN A 85 0.11 -32.37 0.02
C ASN A 85 -0.63 -33.27 1.04
N THR A 86 0.06 -34.22 1.65
CA THR A 86 -0.44 -34.99 2.80
C THR A 86 -0.43 -34.18 4.11
N TYR A 87 0.23 -33.01 4.07
CA TYR A 87 0.30 -32.08 5.18
C TYR A 87 -0.33 -30.74 4.76
N THR A 88 -1.00 -30.08 5.69
CA THR A 88 -1.43 -28.70 5.55
C THR A 88 -0.40 -27.79 6.21
N VAL A 89 0.09 -26.78 5.49
CA VAL A 89 0.97 -25.75 6.05
C VAL A 89 0.21 -24.44 6.10
N ALA A 90 -0.08 -23.95 7.29
CA ALA A 90 -0.77 -22.68 7.52
C ALA A 90 0.23 -21.59 7.97
N VAL A 91 -0.07 -20.33 7.65
CA VAL A 91 0.65 -19.15 8.14
C VAL A 91 -0.32 -18.29 8.90
N ASN A 92 -0.09 -18.16 10.19
CA ASN A 92 -0.93 -17.41 11.11
C ASN A 92 -0.19 -16.19 11.65
N ASN A 93 -0.95 -15.18 12.12
CA ASN A 93 -0.41 -14.00 12.79
C ASN A 93 0.62 -13.23 11.96
N LEU A 94 0.50 -13.28 10.63
CA LEU A 94 1.39 -12.54 9.73
C LEU A 94 1.18 -11.03 9.95
N ARG A 95 2.24 -10.34 10.37
CA ARG A 95 2.18 -8.92 10.68
C ARG A 95 3.52 -8.23 10.49
N ILE A 96 3.46 -6.92 10.25
CA ILE A 96 4.62 -6.03 10.27
C ILE A 96 4.45 -5.11 11.48
N GLU A 97 5.42 -5.13 12.37
CA GLU A 97 5.40 -4.33 13.59
C GLU A 97 6.20 -3.03 13.43
N SER A 98 5.84 -2.02 14.23
CA SER A 98 6.51 -0.73 14.30
C SER A 98 6.51 0.06 12.99
N ALA A 99 5.59 -0.27 12.08
CA ALA A 99 5.42 0.46 10.84
C ALA A 99 4.65 1.77 11.05
N THR A 100 4.91 2.78 10.22
CA THR A 100 4.09 4.00 10.21
C THR A 100 2.69 3.66 9.68
N THR A 101 1.68 3.79 10.54
CA THR A 101 0.26 3.54 10.22
C THR A 101 -0.56 4.83 10.15
N LYS A 102 0.02 5.96 10.58
CA LYS A 102 -0.57 7.29 10.50
C LYS A 102 0.51 8.31 10.15
N SER A 103 0.26 9.16 9.14
CA SER A 103 1.18 10.19 8.69
C SER A 103 0.44 11.28 7.90
N THR A 104 1.14 12.36 7.56
CA THR A 104 0.64 13.38 6.64
C THR A 104 1.24 13.14 5.26
N GLY A 105 0.36 12.99 4.27
CA GLY A 105 0.72 12.80 2.86
C GLY A 105 0.37 14.02 2.02
N THR A 106 1.12 14.27 0.95
CA THR A 106 0.84 15.34 -0.01
C THR A 106 0.88 14.81 -1.44
N TYR A 107 0.02 15.37 -2.28
CA TYR A 107 0.02 15.19 -3.73
C TYR A 107 0.16 16.56 -4.38
N HIS A 108 1.25 16.77 -5.14
CA HIS A 108 1.60 18.07 -5.71
C HIS A 108 1.44 18.07 -7.24
N LYS A 109 0.51 18.88 -7.77
CA LYS A 109 0.21 18.96 -9.20
C LYS A 109 1.39 19.44 -10.04
N ALA A 110 2.08 20.50 -9.60
CA ALA A 110 3.15 21.15 -10.36
C ALA A 110 4.38 20.26 -10.60
N ASN A 111 4.55 19.19 -9.80
CA ASN A 111 5.65 18.25 -9.93
C ASN A 111 5.16 16.90 -10.50
N GLU A 112 4.37 16.97 -11.59
CA GLU A 112 3.85 15.79 -12.30
C GLU A 112 3.13 14.77 -11.40
N GLY A 113 2.48 15.26 -10.34
CA GLY A 113 1.80 14.40 -9.38
C GLY A 113 2.74 13.76 -8.37
N THR A 114 3.78 14.44 -7.94
CA THR A 114 4.68 13.96 -6.89
C THR A 114 3.92 13.71 -5.60
N ILE A 115 4.10 12.52 -5.06
CA ILE A 115 3.52 12.07 -3.79
C ILE A 115 4.64 12.04 -2.76
N THR A 116 4.40 12.68 -1.61
CA THR A 116 5.32 12.61 -0.47
C THR A 116 4.56 12.26 0.80
N TRP A 117 5.22 11.52 1.69
CA TRP A 117 4.73 11.22 3.03
C TRP A 117 5.72 11.77 4.05
N SER A 118 5.21 12.34 5.12
CA SER A 118 6.05 12.90 6.17
C SER A 118 6.92 11.81 6.81
N THR A 119 8.21 12.12 6.95
CA THR A 119 9.17 11.29 7.69
C THR A 119 9.35 11.77 9.13
N ASP A 120 8.64 12.83 9.53
CA ASP A 120 8.72 13.38 10.87
C ASP A 120 8.09 12.41 11.88
N GLN A 121 8.93 11.83 12.71
CA GLN A 121 8.54 10.85 13.73
C GLN A 121 7.65 11.45 14.84
N LEU A 122 7.69 12.76 15.04
CA LEU A 122 6.84 13.43 16.03
C LEU A 122 5.39 13.54 15.58
N SER A 123 5.16 13.61 14.26
CA SER A 123 3.82 13.67 13.64
C SER A 123 3.28 12.32 13.20
N ASN A 124 4.14 11.31 13.08
CA ASN A 124 3.78 9.96 12.65
C ASN A 124 3.41 9.09 13.85
N THR A 125 2.45 8.19 13.62
CA THR A 125 2.14 7.13 14.58
C THR A 125 2.57 5.80 14.01
N THR A 126 3.31 5.03 14.78
CA THR A 126 3.66 3.65 14.47
C THR A 126 2.61 2.70 15.00
N GLY A 127 2.46 1.58 14.31
CA GLY A 127 1.51 0.53 14.64
C GLY A 127 1.86 -0.78 13.96
N THR A 128 0.86 -1.64 13.82
CA THR A 128 1.02 -2.97 13.22
C THR A 128 0.11 -3.08 12.01
N TYR A 129 0.66 -3.53 10.88
CA TYR A 129 -0.11 -4.02 9.75
C TYR A 129 -0.29 -5.52 9.88
N THR A 130 -1.54 -5.96 9.98
CA THR A 130 -1.90 -7.38 10.14
C THR A 130 -2.53 -7.90 8.86
N PHE A 131 -1.96 -8.97 8.30
CA PHE A 131 -2.45 -9.66 7.12
C PHE A 131 -3.43 -10.77 7.51
N ASP A 132 -4.29 -11.15 6.57
CA ASP A 132 -5.14 -12.31 6.76
C ASP A 132 -4.30 -13.60 6.82
N ASN A 133 -4.72 -14.56 7.61
CA ASN A 133 -4.05 -15.84 7.71
C ASN A 133 -4.11 -16.62 6.40
N ILE A 134 -3.04 -17.34 6.08
CA ILE A 134 -3.05 -18.33 5.01
C ILE A 134 -3.37 -19.69 5.64
N THR A 135 -4.49 -20.25 5.27
CA THR A 135 -4.99 -21.49 5.88
C THR A 135 -4.25 -22.72 5.38
N ASP A 136 -3.80 -22.70 4.12
CA ASP A 136 -3.06 -23.81 3.52
C ASP A 136 -2.18 -23.37 2.35
N VAL A 137 -0.86 -23.42 2.53
CA VAL A 137 0.11 -23.15 1.46
C VAL A 137 0.21 -24.33 0.47
N THR A 138 -0.29 -25.52 0.84
CA THR A 138 -0.25 -26.74 0.02
C THR A 138 -1.55 -27.01 -0.75
N ALA A 139 -2.54 -26.09 -0.69
CA ALA A 139 -3.85 -26.28 -1.32
C ALA A 139 -3.77 -26.40 -2.87
N ASP A 140 -2.84 -25.68 -3.50
CA ASP A 140 -2.65 -25.71 -4.95
C ASP A 140 -1.64 -26.77 -5.37
N ALA A 141 -1.58 -27.09 -6.67
CA ALA A 141 -0.56 -28.00 -7.21
C ALA A 141 0.85 -27.39 -7.06
N ALA A 142 1.83 -28.23 -6.78
CA ALA A 142 3.22 -27.81 -6.75
C ALA A 142 3.68 -27.36 -8.17
N ASN A 143 4.57 -26.36 -8.20
CA ASN A 143 5.20 -25.95 -9.45
C ASN A 143 6.21 -27.01 -9.95
N GLU A 144 6.83 -26.77 -11.13
CA GLU A 144 7.81 -27.68 -11.74
C GLU A 144 9.02 -27.98 -10.85
N GLN A 145 9.36 -27.11 -9.89
CA GLN A 145 10.45 -27.31 -8.94
C GLN A 145 9.97 -28.02 -7.66
N GLY A 146 8.70 -28.44 -7.60
CA GLY A 146 8.11 -29.14 -6.45
C GLY A 146 7.77 -28.24 -5.26
N TYR A 147 7.63 -26.92 -5.48
CA TYR A 147 7.16 -26.00 -4.45
C TYR A 147 5.67 -25.76 -4.55
N PHE A 148 4.98 -25.87 -3.45
CA PHE A 148 3.67 -25.28 -3.23
C PHE A 148 3.85 -23.81 -2.83
N SER A 149 2.97 -22.92 -3.25
CA SER A 149 3.05 -21.49 -2.92
C SER A 149 1.68 -20.87 -2.73
N GLN A 150 1.58 -19.96 -1.78
CA GLN A 150 0.38 -19.16 -1.54
C GLN A 150 0.75 -17.72 -1.20
N THR A 151 0.02 -16.78 -1.77
CA THR A 151 0.19 -15.35 -1.53
C THR A 151 -0.96 -14.84 -0.67
N CYS A 152 -0.65 -14.06 0.37
CA CYS A 152 -1.68 -13.44 1.20
C CYS A 152 -2.41 -12.30 0.46
N ALA A 153 -3.61 -11.95 0.93
CA ALA A 153 -4.31 -10.76 0.46
C ALA A 153 -3.43 -9.51 0.66
N PRO A 154 -3.46 -8.54 -0.29
CA PRO A 154 -2.61 -7.36 -0.20
C PRO A 154 -3.08 -6.39 0.88
N LEU A 155 -2.13 -5.66 1.47
CA LEU A 155 -2.40 -4.45 2.25
C LEU A 155 -1.87 -3.21 1.52
N PHE A 156 -2.54 -2.08 1.75
CA PHE A 156 -2.12 -0.75 1.28
C PHE A 156 -1.55 0.03 2.46
N VAL A 157 -0.26 0.30 2.41
CA VAL A 157 0.50 0.84 3.52
C VAL A 157 1.09 2.20 3.19
N ILE A 158 1.33 3.02 4.21
CA ILE A 158 2.00 4.30 4.05
C ILE A 158 3.44 4.07 3.56
N PRO A 159 3.84 4.73 2.45
CA PRO A 159 5.22 4.70 1.97
C PRO A 159 6.21 5.12 3.05
N GLN A 160 7.23 4.30 3.28
CA GLN A 160 8.21 4.51 4.34
C GLN A 160 9.46 3.65 4.13
N THR A 161 10.52 3.94 4.87
CA THR A 161 11.68 3.04 4.94
C THR A 161 11.29 1.75 5.66
N CYS A 162 11.58 0.59 5.05
CA CYS A 162 11.20 -0.72 5.56
C CYS A 162 12.37 -1.55 6.11
N GLY A 163 13.61 -1.16 5.87
CA GLY A 163 14.80 -1.96 6.24
C GLY A 163 15.04 -2.15 7.74
N THR A 164 14.28 -1.47 8.59
CA THR A 164 14.29 -1.65 10.05
C THR A 164 13.03 -2.31 10.59
N LEU A 165 12.05 -2.56 9.72
CA LEU A 165 10.77 -3.17 10.11
C LEU A 165 10.92 -4.68 10.23
N SER A 166 10.22 -5.26 11.20
CA SER A 166 10.16 -6.70 11.42
C SER A 166 8.84 -7.26 10.93
N VAL A 167 8.92 -8.29 10.09
CA VAL A 167 7.79 -9.16 9.79
C VAL A 167 7.82 -10.36 10.74
N GLN A 168 6.65 -10.71 11.28
CA GLN A 168 6.50 -11.86 12.18
C GLN A 168 5.33 -12.71 11.70
N PHE A 169 5.45 -14.01 11.88
CA PHE A 169 4.39 -14.98 11.60
C PHE A 169 4.63 -16.29 12.32
N THR A 170 3.58 -17.10 12.43
CA THR A 170 3.62 -18.47 12.95
C THR A 170 3.33 -19.44 11.81
N ALA A 171 4.25 -20.34 11.49
CA ALA A 171 3.98 -21.47 10.61
C ALA A 171 3.44 -22.65 11.42
N VAL A 172 2.36 -23.26 10.94
CA VAL A 172 1.71 -24.41 11.57
C VAL A 172 1.62 -25.54 10.55
N VAL A 173 2.08 -26.72 10.93
CA VAL A 173 1.99 -27.94 10.11
C VAL A 173 0.97 -28.87 10.73
N LYS A 174 0.01 -29.35 9.92
CA LYS A 174 -1.01 -30.30 10.32
C LYS A 174 -0.94 -31.56 9.47
N ASN A 175 -1.31 -32.72 10.06
CA ASN A 175 -1.46 -33.98 9.34
C ASN A 175 -2.82 -34.05 8.62
N ALA A 176 -3.07 -35.15 7.91
CA ALA A 176 -4.33 -35.41 7.22
C ALA A 176 -5.58 -35.39 8.12
N ALA A 177 -5.43 -35.66 9.41
CA ALA A 177 -6.49 -35.59 10.43
C ALA A 177 -6.66 -34.14 10.96
N GLN A 178 -5.98 -33.16 10.39
CA GLN A 178 -5.96 -31.74 10.83
C GLN A 178 -5.39 -31.52 12.24
N GLU A 179 -4.63 -32.47 12.75
CA GLU A 179 -3.93 -32.33 14.02
C GLU A 179 -2.62 -31.59 13.81
N THR A 180 -2.31 -30.62 14.67
CA THR A 180 -1.04 -29.88 14.62
C THR A 180 0.10 -30.82 15.04
N ILE A 181 1.03 -31.03 14.09
CA ILE A 181 2.24 -31.88 14.32
C ILE A 181 3.50 -31.01 14.46
N GLY A 182 3.43 -29.73 14.13
CA GLY A 182 4.53 -28.79 14.31
C GLY A 182 4.06 -27.35 14.24
N GLN A 183 4.72 -26.51 15.04
CA GLN A 183 4.48 -25.06 15.04
C GLN A 183 5.78 -24.33 15.33
N GLN A 184 6.03 -23.23 14.60
CA GLN A 184 7.23 -22.41 14.77
C GLN A 184 6.91 -20.94 14.51
N ASP A 185 7.38 -20.08 15.39
CA ASP A 185 7.34 -18.63 15.20
C ASP A 185 8.58 -18.17 14.44
N PHE A 186 8.37 -17.24 13.53
CA PHE A 186 9.40 -16.63 12.70
C PHE A 186 9.37 -15.12 12.82
N SER A 187 10.57 -14.54 12.76
CA SER A 187 10.77 -13.10 12.66
C SER A 187 11.91 -12.82 11.69
N ALA A 188 11.72 -11.85 10.81
CA ALA A 188 12.74 -11.41 9.87
C ALA A 188 12.65 -9.91 9.65
N THR A 189 13.80 -9.28 9.41
CA THR A 189 13.83 -7.87 8.98
C THR A 189 13.48 -7.79 7.50
N LEU A 190 12.61 -6.87 7.14
CA LEU A 190 12.24 -6.63 5.75
C LEU A 190 13.41 -6.03 4.98
N SER A 191 13.61 -6.49 3.77
CA SER A 191 14.58 -5.88 2.85
C SER A 191 14.00 -5.84 1.45
N TYR A 192 14.26 -4.74 0.76
CA TYR A 192 13.93 -4.55 -0.64
C TYR A 192 15.14 -4.00 -1.38
N ASN A 193 15.47 -4.61 -2.49
CA ASN A 193 16.56 -4.15 -3.35
C ASN A 193 15.99 -4.00 -4.77
N PRO A 194 15.80 -2.76 -5.27
CA PRO A 194 15.31 -2.54 -6.62
C PRO A 194 16.26 -3.13 -7.66
N SER A 195 15.72 -3.54 -8.79
CA SER A 195 16.53 -3.93 -9.94
C SER A 195 17.30 -2.72 -10.50
N ASN A 196 18.43 -2.95 -11.16
CA ASN A 196 19.25 -1.87 -11.73
C ASN A 196 18.53 -1.04 -12.80
N SER A 197 17.39 -1.52 -13.31
CA SER A 197 16.52 -0.79 -14.26
C SER A 197 15.53 0.16 -13.58
N GLU A 198 15.34 0.04 -12.27
CA GLU A 198 14.37 0.83 -11.51
C GLU A 198 15.05 1.94 -10.71
N THR A 199 15.66 2.89 -11.44
CA THR A 199 16.48 3.97 -10.86
C THR A 199 15.69 4.96 -9.99
N SER A 200 14.37 4.98 -10.08
CA SER A 200 13.48 5.83 -9.25
C SER A 200 13.19 5.23 -7.87
N LEU A 201 13.47 3.94 -7.68
CA LEU A 201 13.19 3.25 -6.42
C LEU A 201 14.43 3.23 -5.53
N GLN A 202 14.19 3.38 -4.24
CA GLN A 202 15.26 3.35 -3.25
C GLN A 202 15.28 2.00 -2.52
N LYS A 203 16.50 1.54 -2.21
CA LYS A 203 16.70 0.34 -1.40
C LYS A 203 15.97 0.48 -0.05
N ASN A 204 15.32 -0.61 0.37
CA ASN A 204 14.61 -0.69 1.65
C ASN A 204 13.57 0.41 1.86
N THR A 205 12.90 0.87 0.78
CA THR A 205 11.89 1.92 0.85
C THR A 205 10.66 1.51 0.05
N TRP A 206 9.50 1.63 0.64
CA TRP A 206 8.22 1.51 -0.04
C TRP A 206 7.84 2.86 -0.65
N THR A 207 7.60 2.85 -1.94
CA THR A 207 7.25 4.03 -2.74
C THR A 207 5.76 3.98 -3.10
N ALA A 208 5.08 5.12 -3.07
CA ALA A 208 3.68 5.24 -3.45
C ALA A 208 3.43 4.72 -4.87
N GLY A 209 2.32 4.00 -5.06
CA GLY A 209 1.93 3.43 -6.35
C GLY A 209 2.67 2.16 -6.76
N TYR A 210 3.58 1.65 -5.94
CA TYR A 210 4.33 0.42 -6.23
C TYR A 210 3.82 -0.78 -5.44
N TYR A 211 4.00 -1.96 -6.05
CA TYR A 211 3.66 -3.25 -5.49
C TYR A 211 4.92 -4.01 -5.06
N TYR A 212 4.93 -4.48 -3.82
CA TYR A 212 6.01 -5.25 -3.21
C TYR A 212 5.49 -6.62 -2.81
N ASN A 213 6.18 -7.66 -3.25
CA ASN A 213 5.92 -9.05 -2.86
C ASN A 213 7.18 -9.64 -2.23
N TYR A 214 7.08 -10.10 -1.01
CA TYR A 214 8.14 -10.71 -0.24
C TYR A 214 8.05 -12.23 -0.20
#